data_011c0ffe4c2cdaba7a158cdec5f636d4
#
_entry.id   011c0ffe4c2cdaba7a158cdec5f636d4
#
_cell.length_a   1.000
_cell.length_b   1.000
_cell.length_c   1.000
_cell.angle_alpha   90.00
_cell.angle_beta   90.00
_cell.angle_gamma   90.00
#
_symmetry.space_group_name_H-M   'P 1'
#
loop_
_entity.id
_entity.type
_entity.pdbx_description
1 polymer ?
#
loop_
_entity_poly.entity_id
_entity_poly.type
_entity_poly.pdbx_seq_one_letter_code
_entity_poly.pdbx_strand_id
1 'polypeptide(L)'
;MSAGPEYVFVTAAPFIKEGALRTSPSAVAQSRTLAPVSALIELGYDARAYSLCAEHDLAGSLRDSKAIVLGDSLAGEDQGQWCYAELLAGVAAEKVLLDFVAAPRPGTARFDSYAGAFPRVAGLTAATQYVAAELGPLARRPVEVVAEPHAGYPGEPRAARPRRRSRALEWLAARAGVAAEAWRMGLLWIGEADGVASIIELAPQLQRLGREIPLALRCLCAAGSGLDALAEGLHEDDPDSLRLSIEAWSPIASAHALATCDLVLLPGQTPAHASRLIAALWAGRFAVCHSSPYYEALGEFAWVGNDLAEGIRWALSHPEEVLARLDRAQDYVGRVHAPAAVARGWIEIFRKIA
;
A
#
# COMPACT_ATOMS: atom_id res chain seq x y z
N MET A 1 -5.96 -33.74 18.53
CA MET A 1 -6.20 -32.99 17.29
C MET A 1 -6.12 -31.51 17.69
N SER A 2 -5.19 -30.73 17.10
CA SER A 2 -5.14 -29.28 17.32
C SER A 2 -6.41 -28.69 16.70
N ALA A 3 -7.15 -27.88 17.45
CA ALA A 3 -8.25 -27.10 16.89
C ALA A 3 -7.69 -26.26 15.74
N GLY A 4 -8.45 -26.09 14.65
CA GLY A 4 -8.07 -25.21 13.54
C GLY A 4 -7.93 -23.75 13.98
N PRO A 5 -7.32 -22.88 13.14
CA PRO A 5 -7.18 -21.48 13.47
C PRO A 5 -8.56 -20.80 13.64
N GLU A 6 -8.64 -19.86 14.58
CA GLU A 6 -9.88 -19.15 14.87
C GLU A 6 -10.27 -18.21 13.72
N TYR A 7 -9.30 -17.47 13.16
CA TYR A 7 -9.48 -16.52 12.08
C TYR A 7 -8.53 -16.79 10.92
N VAL A 8 -9.04 -16.79 9.71
CA VAL A 8 -8.28 -17.10 8.51
C VAL A 8 -8.39 -15.98 7.49
N PHE A 9 -7.25 -15.55 6.99
CA PHE A 9 -7.14 -14.60 5.88
C PHE A 9 -6.55 -15.30 4.67
N VAL A 10 -7.19 -15.17 3.53
CA VAL A 10 -6.80 -15.84 2.28
C VAL A 10 -6.54 -14.81 1.19
N THR A 11 -5.45 -14.98 0.46
CA THR A 11 -5.09 -14.16 -0.70
C THR A 11 -4.60 -15.03 -1.84
N ALA A 12 -4.76 -14.57 -3.09
CA ALA A 12 -4.15 -15.20 -4.26
C ALA A 12 -2.66 -14.82 -4.42
N ALA A 13 -2.21 -13.74 -3.79
CA ALA A 13 -0.84 -13.30 -3.92
C ALA A 13 0.14 -14.30 -3.25
N PRO A 14 1.31 -14.52 -3.85
CA PRO A 14 2.32 -15.40 -3.29
C PRO A 14 2.90 -14.82 -2.00
N PHE A 15 3.28 -15.73 -1.09
CA PHE A 15 4.09 -15.37 0.06
C PHE A 15 5.55 -15.76 -0.16
N ILE A 16 6.44 -14.86 0.23
CA ILE A 16 7.88 -15.09 0.22
C ILE A 16 8.42 -15.04 1.66
N LYS A 17 9.49 -15.78 1.91
CA LYS A 17 10.20 -15.74 3.20
C LYS A 17 11.46 -14.89 3.06
N GLU A 18 11.59 -13.91 3.93
CA GLU A 18 12.83 -13.17 4.13
C GLU A 18 13.33 -13.41 5.56
N GLY A 19 14.25 -14.36 5.71
CA GLY A 19 14.67 -14.82 7.04
C GLY A 19 13.52 -15.43 7.82
N ALA A 20 13.17 -14.84 8.96
CA ALA A 20 12.03 -15.24 9.79
C ALA A 20 10.72 -14.56 9.38
N LEU A 21 10.76 -13.55 8.52
CA LEU A 21 9.58 -12.80 8.09
C LEU A 21 8.87 -13.50 6.93
N ARG A 22 7.54 -13.50 6.99
CA ARG A 22 6.66 -13.87 5.88
C ARG A 22 6.12 -12.56 5.28
N THR A 23 6.32 -12.37 4.01
CA THR A 23 5.97 -11.13 3.29
C THR A 23 5.34 -11.46 1.94
N SER A 24 4.84 -10.46 1.22
CA SER A 24 4.29 -10.59 -0.12
C SER A 24 4.76 -9.42 -1.00
N PRO A 25 5.03 -9.67 -2.29
CA PRO A 25 5.30 -8.60 -3.26
C PRO A 25 4.06 -7.75 -3.54
N SER A 26 2.85 -8.25 -3.23
CA SER A 26 1.61 -7.49 -3.33
C SER A 26 1.41 -6.61 -2.09
N ALA A 27 1.31 -5.30 -2.29
CA ALA A 27 1.00 -4.35 -1.22
C ALA A 27 -0.35 -4.65 -0.57
N VAL A 28 -1.33 -5.08 -1.36
CA VAL A 28 -2.67 -5.46 -0.86
C VAL A 28 -2.58 -6.69 0.05
N ALA A 29 -1.88 -7.75 -0.37
CA ALA A 29 -1.71 -8.93 0.48
C ALA A 29 -0.92 -8.60 1.76
N GLN A 30 0.05 -7.70 1.67
CA GLN A 30 0.81 -7.22 2.82
C GLN A 30 -0.10 -6.47 3.81
N SER A 31 -0.89 -5.50 3.34
CA SER A 31 -1.71 -4.63 4.21
C SER A 31 -3.04 -5.26 4.62
N ARG A 32 -3.65 -6.11 3.78
CA ARG A 32 -4.99 -6.67 4.04
C ARG A 32 -4.99 -8.12 4.53
N THR A 33 -3.86 -8.83 4.42
CA THR A 33 -3.76 -10.23 4.84
C THR A 33 -2.68 -10.42 5.92
N LEU A 34 -1.43 -10.12 5.61
CA LEU A 34 -0.31 -10.44 6.52
C LEU A 34 -0.26 -9.54 7.75
N ALA A 35 -0.39 -8.23 7.58
CA ALA A 35 -0.31 -7.28 8.69
C ALA A 35 -1.49 -7.42 9.68
N PRO A 36 -2.76 -7.57 9.24
CA PRO A 36 -3.88 -7.86 10.15
C PRO A 36 -3.69 -9.18 10.93
N VAL A 37 -3.22 -10.25 10.27
CA VAL A 37 -2.97 -11.52 10.94
C VAL A 37 -1.89 -11.38 12.01
N SER A 38 -0.77 -10.71 11.69
CA SER A 38 0.28 -10.45 12.67
C SER A 38 -0.25 -9.68 13.88
N ALA A 39 -1.05 -8.65 13.65
CA ALA A 39 -1.63 -7.85 14.71
C ALA A 39 -2.67 -8.61 15.56
N LEU A 40 -3.45 -9.51 14.95
CA LEU A 40 -4.36 -10.39 15.68
C LEU A 40 -3.59 -11.37 16.59
N ILE A 41 -2.50 -11.95 16.10
CA ILE A 41 -1.62 -12.83 16.88
C ILE A 41 -1.02 -12.08 18.07
N GLU A 42 -0.55 -10.84 17.88
CA GLU A 42 -0.04 -9.98 18.96
C GLU A 42 -1.11 -9.66 20.03
N LEU A 43 -2.38 -9.60 19.63
CA LEU A 43 -3.52 -9.45 20.55
C LEU A 43 -3.96 -10.78 21.21
N GLY A 44 -3.29 -11.89 20.92
CA GLY A 44 -3.54 -13.20 21.53
C GLY A 44 -4.60 -14.06 20.81
N TYR A 45 -4.97 -13.73 19.59
CA TYR A 45 -5.91 -14.52 18.77
C TYR A 45 -5.16 -15.53 17.91
N ASP A 46 -5.75 -16.71 17.70
CA ASP A 46 -5.23 -17.71 16.74
C ASP A 46 -5.69 -17.31 15.33
N ALA A 47 -4.83 -16.61 14.62
CA ALA A 47 -5.07 -16.14 13.26
C ALA A 47 -4.02 -16.68 12.30
N ARG A 48 -4.41 -16.98 11.06
CA ARG A 48 -3.49 -17.46 10.02
C ARG A 48 -3.76 -16.81 8.67
N ALA A 49 -2.67 -16.61 7.92
CA ALA A 49 -2.70 -16.16 6.54
C ALA A 49 -2.36 -17.32 5.61
N TYR A 50 -3.15 -17.48 4.55
CA TYR A 50 -2.94 -18.47 3.50
C TYR A 50 -2.84 -17.81 2.13
N SER A 51 -1.96 -18.37 1.29
CA SER A 51 -1.85 -18.02 -0.13
C SER A 51 -2.37 -19.18 -0.98
N LEU A 52 -3.30 -18.91 -1.87
CA LEU A 52 -3.82 -19.92 -2.81
C LEU A 52 -2.74 -20.45 -3.76
N CYS A 53 -1.65 -19.70 -3.96
CA CYS A 53 -0.54 -20.13 -4.82
C CYS A 53 0.31 -21.26 -4.20
N ALA A 54 0.25 -21.45 -2.88
CA ALA A 54 1.24 -22.25 -2.16
C ALA A 54 0.65 -23.45 -1.38
N GLU A 55 -0.65 -23.56 -1.21
CA GLU A 55 -1.24 -24.48 -0.25
C GLU A 55 -2.23 -25.45 -0.89
N HIS A 56 -1.92 -26.76 -0.79
CA HIS A 56 -2.69 -27.82 -1.42
C HIS A 56 -3.88 -28.32 -0.59
N ASP A 57 -3.96 -28.04 0.71
CA ASP A 57 -5.08 -28.44 1.58
C ASP A 57 -5.63 -27.28 2.42
N LEU A 58 -6.18 -26.29 1.71
CA LEU A 58 -6.82 -25.13 2.32
C LEU A 58 -8.17 -25.51 2.95
N ALA A 59 -8.91 -26.44 2.33
CA ALA A 59 -10.28 -26.79 2.74
C ALA A 59 -10.36 -27.33 4.18
N GLY A 60 -9.38 -28.11 4.62
CA GLY A 60 -9.31 -28.60 6.00
C GLY A 60 -9.12 -27.46 7.01
N SER A 61 -8.21 -26.54 6.71
CA SER A 61 -7.91 -25.40 7.58
C SER A 61 -9.06 -24.39 7.68
N LEU A 62 -9.86 -24.25 6.63
CA LEU A 62 -11.00 -23.34 6.58
C LEU A 62 -12.24 -23.85 7.32
N ARG A 63 -12.41 -25.20 7.37
CA ARG A 63 -13.62 -25.82 7.92
C ARG A 63 -13.83 -25.49 9.39
N ASP A 64 -12.76 -25.51 10.19
CA ASP A 64 -12.80 -25.35 11.64
C ASP A 64 -12.68 -23.89 12.09
N SER A 65 -12.42 -22.95 11.16
CA SER A 65 -12.31 -21.52 11.48
C SER A 65 -13.67 -20.90 11.82
N LYS A 66 -13.66 -19.87 12.67
CA LYS A 66 -14.85 -19.07 13.02
C LYS A 66 -15.19 -18.04 11.97
N ALA A 67 -14.18 -17.42 11.37
CA ALA A 67 -14.33 -16.46 10.29
C ALA A 67 -13.20 -16.57 9.27
N ILE A 68 -13.54 -16.31 8.02
CA ILE A 68 -12.65 -16.36 6.87
C ILE A 68 -12.74 -15.04 6.11
N VAL A 69 -11.62 -14.38 5.89
CA VAL A 69 -11.52 -13.16 5.08
C VAL A 69 -10.90 -13.52 3.74
N LEU A 70 -11.62 -13.27 2.67
CA LEU A 70 -11.13 -13.43 1.30
C LEU A 70 -10.75 -12.06 0.76
N GLY A 71 -9.46 -11.83 0.55
CA GLY A 71 -8.93 -10.56 0.07
C GLY A 71 -9.18 -10.32 -1.41
N ASP A 72 -9.28 -9.05 -1.77
CA ASP A 72 -9.49 -8.57 -3.14
C ASP A 72 -8.40 -9.03 -4.14
N SER A 73 -7.20 -9.32 -3.66
CA SER A 73 -6.10 -9.87 -4.46
C SER A 73 -6.38 -11.25 -5.08
N LEU A 74 -7.53 -11.87 -4.78
CA LEU A 74 -7.97 -13.11 -5.41
C LEU A 74 -8.41 -12.94 -6.86
N ALA A 75 -8.60 -11.73 -7.33
CA ALA A 75 -9.14 -11.44 -8.66
C ALA A 75 -8.08 -11.04 -9.70
N GLY A 76 -6.83 -11.46 -9.55
CA GLY A 76 -5.77 -11.27 -10.55
C GLY A 76 -6.13 -11.96 -11.86
N GLU A 77 -6.11 -11.20 -12.97
CA GLU A 77 -6.51 -11.67 -14.30
C GLU A 77 -5.64 -12.83 -14.82
N ASP A 78 -4.42 -13.02 -14.31
CA ASP A 78 -3.41 -13.94 -14.84
C ASP A 78 -3.19 -15.23 -14.03
N GLN A 79 -3.77 -15.36 -12.84
CA GLN A 79 -3.56 -16.56 -12.03
C GLN A 79 -4.86 -17.36 -11.96
N GLY A 80 -4.94 -18.35 -12.83
CA GLY A 80 -5.94 -19.39 -12.98
C GLY A 80 -7.13 -19.28 -12.04
N GLN A 81 -8.27 -18.97 -12.61
CA GLN A 81 -9.61 -18.85 -12.05
C GLN A 81 -9.85 -19.78 -10.84
N TRP A 82 -9.27 -19.45 -9.71
CA TRP A 82 -9.81 -19.96 -8.46
C TRP A 82 -11.16 -19.30 -8.29
N CYS A 83 -12.15 -20.01 -8.76
CA CYS A 83 -13.51 -19.55 -8.68
C CYS A 83 -13.84 -19.45 -7.18
N TYR A 84 -14.18 -18.24 -6.69
CA TYR A 84 -14.80 -18.10 -5.37
C TYR A 84 -15.88 -19.15 -5.14
N ALA A 85 -16.57 -19.57 -6.21
CA ALA A 85 -17.56 -20.62 -6.17
C ALA A 85 -16.99 -21.95 -5.67
N GLU A 86 -15.79 -22.34 -6.07
CA GLU A 86 -15.17 -23.60 -5.61
C GLU A 86 -14.70 -23.51 -4.16
N LEU A 87 -14.08 -22.39 -3.77
CA LEU A 87 -13.71 -22.16 -2.38
C LEU A 87 -14.95 -22.09 -1.48
N LEU A 88 -15.98 -21.36 -1.90
CA LEU A 88 -17.26 -21.24 -1.18
C LEU A 88 -18.08 -22.53 -1.18
N ALA A 89 -17.91 -23.43 -2.16
CA ALA A 89 -18.57 -24.74 -2.15
C ALA A 89 -18.03 -25.67 -1.07
N GLY A 90 -16.76 -25.48 -0.68
CA GLY A 90 -16.11 -26.27 0.38
C GLY A 90 -16.20 -25.68 1.78
N VAL A 91 -16.75 -24.46 1.93
CA VAL A 91 -16.77 -23.70 3.19
C VAL A 91 -18.16 -23.13 3.44
N ALA A 92 -18.55 -23.05 4.71
CA ALA A 92 -19.79 -22.40 5.13
C ALA A 92 -19.74 -20.90 4.80
N ALA A 93 -20.54 -20.46 3.83
CA ALA A 93 -20.51 -19.08 3.30
C ALA A 93 -20.86 -18.02 4.38
N GLU A 94 -21.64 -18.39 5.37
CA GLU A 94 -21.99 -17.56 6.52
C GLU A 94 -20.82 -17.22 7.45
N LYS A 95 -19.65 -17.78 7.23
CA LYS A 95 -18.40 -17.45 7.94
C LYS A 95 -17.46 -16.59 7.09
N VAL A 96 -17.80 -16.33 5.84
CA VAL A 96 -16.91 -15.68 4.88
C VAL A 96 -17.19 -14.19 4.79
N LEU A 97 -16.14 -13.40 4.89
CA LEU A 97 -16.10 -11.97 4.58
C LEU A 97 -15.33 -11.77 3.27
N LEU A 98 -15.88 -10.98 2.36
CA LEU A 98 -15.15 -10.49 1.19
C LEU A 98 -14.58 -9.11 1.49
N ASP A 99 -13.29 -8.94 1.28
CA ASP A 99 -12.56 -7.71 1.61
C ASP A 99 -12.02 -7.01 0.37
N PHE A 100 -12.27 -5.70 0.25
CA PHE A 100 -12.02 -4.93 -0.95
C PHE A 100 -11.17 -3.68 -0.71
N VAL A 101 -10.17 -3.46 -1.57
CA VAL A 101 -9.42 -2.20 -1.67
C VAL A 101 -9.95 -1.32 -2.81
N ALA A 102 -10.71 -1.90 -3.75
CA ALA A 102 -11.42 -1.20 -4.82
C ALA A 102 -12.71 -1.93 -5.16
N ALA A 103 -13.75 -1.20 -5.49
CA ALA A 103 -14.99 -1.80 -5.97
C ALA A 103 -14.77 -2.45 -7.37
N PRO A 104 -15.23 -3.69 -7.58
CA PRO A 104 -15.13 -4.32 -8.88
C PRO A 104 -16.06 -3.62 -9.89
N ARG A 105 -15.55 -3.38 -11.09
CA ARG A 105 -16.32 -2.67 -12.13
C ARG A 105 -17.38 -3.60 -12.74
N PRO A 106 -18.66 -3.18 -12.81
CA PRO A 106 -19.71 -3.92 -13.50
C PRO A 106 -19.33 -4.22 -14.95
N GLY A 107 -19.70 -5.41 -15.43
CA GLY A 107 -19.38 -5.85 -16.79
C GLY A 107 -17.97 -6.40 -16.98
N THR A 108 -17.21 -6.59 -15.91
CA THR A 108 -15.93 -7.28 -15.93
C THR A 108 -16.07 -8.70 -15.39
N ALA A 109 -15.24 -9.64 -15.87
CA ALA A 109 -15.17 -11.00 -15.32
C ALA A 109 -14.94 -11.01 -13.80
N ARG A 110 -14.19 -10.04 -13.30
CA ARG A 110 -13.98 -9.82 -11.89
C ARG A 110 -15.29 -9.52 -11.14
N PHE A 111 -16.10 -8.60 -11.65
CA PHE A 111 -17.42 -8.31 -11.06
C PHE A 111 -18.32 -9.53 -11.05
N ASP A 112 -18.40 -10.28 -12.16
CA ASP A 112 -19.25 -11.46 -12.28
C ASP A 112 -18.86 -12.54 -11.26
N SER A 113 -17.56 -12.71 -10.99
CA SER A 113 -17.05 -13.63 -9.97
C SER A 113 -17.53 -13.27 -8.55
N TYR A 114 -17.62 -11.97 -8.22
CA TYR A 114 -18.10 -11.51 -6.91
C TYR A 114 -19.63 -11.43 -6.81
N ALA A 115 -20.31 -11.03 -7.88
CA ALA A 115 -21.75 -10.78 -7.85
C ALA A 115 -22.55 -12.00 -7.38
N GLY A 116 -22.15 -13.20 -7.79
CA GLY A 116 -22.77 -14.46 -7.32
C GLY A 116 -22.47 -14.80 -5.86
N ALA A 117 -21.41 -14.23 -5.27
CA ALA A 117 -21.00 -14.48 -3.90
C ALA A 117 -21.62 -13.47 -2.91
N PHE A 118 -21.89 -12.23 -3.32
CA PHE A 118 -22.40 -11.17 -2.43
C PHE A 118 -23.59 -11.56 -1.54
N PRO A 119 -24.65 -12.21 -2.05
CA PRO A 119 -25.80 -12.58 -1.23
C PRO A 119 -25.54 -13.75 -0.28
N ARG A 120 -24.47 -14.52 -0.50
CA ARG A 120 -24.18 -15.77 0.20
C ARG A 120 -23.23 -15.62 1.39
N VAL A 121 -22.31 -14.62 1.34
CA VAL A 121 -21.27 -14.44 2.35
C VAL A 121 -21.81 -13.75 3.61
N ALA A 122 -21.12 -13.90 4.72
CA ALA A 122 -21.46 -13.27 6.01
C ALA A 122 -21.46 -11.75 5.92
N GLY A 123 -20.47 -11.16 5.25
CA GLY A 123 -20.33 -9.72 5.14
C GLY A 123 -19.36 -9.27 4.07
N LEU A 124 -19.33 -7.96 3.87
CA LEU A 124 -18.41 -7.27 2.98
C LEU A 124 -17.63 -6.24 3.78
N THR A 125 -16.34 -6.13 3.51
CA THR A 125 -15.47 -5.12 4.10
C THR A 125 -14.77 -4.32 3.02
N ALA A 126 -14.41 -3.09 3.31
CA ALA A 126 -13.70 -2.20 2.42
C ALA A 126 -12.56 -1.47 3.15
N ALA A 127 -11.51 -1.13 2.43
CA ALA A 127 -10.36 -0.41 2.99
C ALA A 127 -10.69 1.05 3.34
N THR A 128 -11.62 1.67 2.60
CA THR A 128 -11.99 3.08 2.73
C THR A 128 -13.51 3.26 2.65
N GLN A 129 -13.98 4.40 3.17
CA GLN A 129 -15.39 4.79 3.05
C GLN A 129 -15.80 4.99 1.58
N TYR A 130 -14.89 5.49 0.75
CA TYR A 130 -15.12 5.62 -0.70
C TYR A 130 -15.43 4.28 -1.35
N VAL A 131 -14.60 3.26 -1.10
CA VAL A 131 -14.82 1.90 -1.63
C VAL A 131 -16.11 1.30 -1.09
N ALA A 132 -16.43 1.52 0.19
CA ALA A 132 -17.69 1.05 0.79
C ALA A 132 -18.91 1.70 0.13
N ALA A 133 -18.84 3.00 -0.16
CA ALA A 133 -19.93 3.73 -0.82
C ALA A 133 -20.15 3.27 -2.28
N GLU A 134 -19.10 2.90 -3.00
CA GLU A 134 -19.20 2.32 -4.34
C GLU A 134 -19.71 0.87 -4.32
N LEU A 135 -19.23 0.06 -3.37
CA LEU A 135 -19.53 -1.36 -3.30
C LEU A 135 -20.96 -1.64 -2.78
N GLY A 136 -21.45 -0.85 -1.82
CA GLY A 136 -22.74 -1.06 -1.18
C GLY A 136 -23.92 -1.16 -2.16
N PRO A 137 -24.08 -0.22 -3.11
CA PRO A 137 -25.12 -0.30 -4.16
C PRO A 137 -24.98 -1.52 -5.07
N LEU A 138 -23.74 -1.90 -5.44
CA LEU A 138 -23.45 -3.05 -6.29
C LEU A 138 -23.82 -4.36 -5.60
N ALA A 139 -23.49 -4.48 -4.34
CA ALA A 139 -23.78 -5.66 -3.53
C ALA A 139 -25.19 -5.67 -2.92
N ARG A 140 -25.90 -4.54 -2.95
CA ARG A 140 -27.21 -4.31 -2.32
C ARG A 140 -27.23 -4.66 -0.82
N ARG A 141 -26.16 -4.34 -0.12
CA ARG A 141 -26.01 -4.59 1.33
C ARG A 141 -24.98 -3.64 1.95
N PRO A 142 -25.02 -3.46 3.29
CA PRO A 142 -24.02 -2.68 4.00
C PRO A 142 -22.60 -3.24 3.82
N VAL A 143 -21.62 -2.35 3.78
CA VAL A 143 -20.20 -2.67 3.72
C VAL A 143 -19.52 -2.03 4.93
N GLU A 144 -18.84 -2.83 5.72
CA GLU A 144 -18.09 -2.37 6.89
C GLU A 144 -16.72 -1.84 6.45
N VAL A 145 -16.26 -0.76 7.07
CA VAL A 145 -14.94 -0.20 6.75
C VAL A 145 -13.92 -0.66 7.78
N VAL A 146 -12.84 -1.27 7.31
CA VAL A 146 -11.66 -1.62 8.10
C VAL A 146 -10.46 -0.93 7.48
N ALA A 147 -9.88 0.03 8.19
CA ALA A 147 -8.70 0.75 7.73
C ALA A 147 -7.53 -0.20 7.41
N GLU A 148 -6.66 0.19 6.49
CA GLU A 148 -5.40 -0.50 6.26
C GLU A 148 -4.42 -0.18 7.39
N PRO A 149 -3.68 -1.17 7.92
CA PRO A 149 -2.62 -0.88 8.88
C PRO A 149 -1.47 -0.14 8.18
N HIS A 150 -0.80 0.77 8.88
CA HIS A 150 0.47 1.26 8.38
C HIS A 150 1.39 0.03 8.20
N ALA A 151 2.08 -0.04 7.08
CA ALA A 151 2.97 -1.15 6.78
C ALA A 151 4.12 -1.12 7.79
N GLY A 152 3.88 -1.70 8.96
CA GLY A 152 4.84 -1.95 10.00
C GLY A 152 5.11 -3.44 10.04
N TYR A 153 6.36 -3.81 10.05
CA TYR A 153 6.74 -5.10 10.58
C TYR A 153 6.49 -5.06 12.08
N PRO A 154 6.15 -6.17 12.70
CA PRO A 154 6.07 -6.23 14.15
C PRO A 154 7.34 -5.61 14.77
N GLY A 155 7.17 -4.56 15.56
CA GLY A 155 8.29 -3.86 16.20
C GLY A 155 8.99 -2.79 15.37
N GLU A 156 8.48 -2.41 14.18
CA GLU A 156 9.04 -1.27 13.44
C GLU A 156 8.82 0.03 14.22
N PRO A 157 9.92 0.71 14.66
CA PRO A 157 9.77 1.96 15.39
C PRO A 157 9.27 3.06 14.47
N ARG A 158 8.52 4.01 15.03
CA ARG A 158 8.18 5.27 14.36
C ARG A 158 9.46 5.88 13.81
N ALA A 159 9.56 6.01 12.48
CA ALA A 159 10.77 6.53 11.86
C ALA A 159 11.04 7.96 12.33
N ALA A 160 12.31 8.26 12.56
CA ALA A 160 12.73 9.61 12.87
C ALA A 160 12.41 10.52 11.68
N ARG A 161 11.84 11.69 11.96
CA ARG A 161 11.56 12.69 10.93
C ARG A 161 12.83 13.05 10.16
N PRO A 162 12.71 13.39 8.87
CA PRO A 162 13.83 13.96 8.14
C PRO A 162 14.39 15.14 8.96
N ARG A 163 15.68 15.10 9.25
CA ARG A 163 16.34 16.26 9.86
C ARG A 163 16.13 17.44 8.92
N ARG A 164 15.65 18.57 9.44
CA ARG A 164 15.64 19.82 8.68
C ARG A 164 17.04 20.01 8.11
N ARG A 165 17.21 19.88 6.82
CA ARG A 165 18.41 20.39 6.16
C ARG A 165 18.30 21.91 6.25
N SER A 166 19.23 22.52 6.95
CA SER A 166 19.25 23.96 7.08
C SER A 166 19.51 24.54 5.70
N ARG A 167 18.59 25.37 5.15
CA ARG A 167 18.82 26.15 3.92
C ARG A 167 20.16 26.91 3.96
N ALA A 168 20.60 27.29 5.17
CA ALA A 168 21.89 27.93 5.38
C ALA A 168 23.05 26.97 5.09
N LEU A 169 22.95 25.69 5.45
CA LEU A 169 23.97 24.68 5.14
C LEU A 169 23.98 24.35 3.65
N GLU A 170 22.83 24.31 2.99
CA GLU A 170 22.70 24.11 1.54
C GLU A 170 23.30 25.30 0.77
N TRP A 171 23.01 26.51 1.20
CA TRP A 171 23.58 27.73 0.65
C TRP A 171 25.09 27.83 0.88
N LEU A 172 25.57 27.44 2.07
CA LEU A 172 27.01 27.39 2.38
C LEU A 172 27.74 26.32 1.58
N ALA A 173 27.15 25.15 1.38
CA ALA A 173 27.72 24.07 0.57
C ALA A 173 27.82 24.50 -0.91
N ALA A 174 26.78 25.13 -1.46
CA ALA A 174 26.79 25.68 -2.80
C ALA A 174 27.86 26.78 -2.98
N ARG A 175 28.05 27.63 -1.93
CA ARG A 175 29.03 28.73 -1.98
C ARG A 175 30.48 28.30 -1.72
N ALA A 176 30.67 27.16 -1.03
CA ALA A 176 32.00 26.61 -0.73
C ALA A 176 32.58 25.79 -1.88
N GLY A 177 31.90 25.73 -3.05
CA GLY A 177 32.37 24.94 -4.19
C GLY A 177 32.46 23.44 -3.87
N VAL A 178 31.83 23.00 -2.80
CA VAL A 178 31.61 21.56 -2.56
C VAL A 178 30.72 21.12 -3.70
N ALA A 179 31.27 20.29 -4.57
CA ALA A 179 30.68 19.93 -5.85
C ALA A 179 29.17 19.69 -5.72
N ALA A 180 28.40 20.26 -6.64
CA ALA A 180 26.95 20.08 -6.74
C ALA A 180 26.55 18.58 -6.82
N GLU A 181 27.51 17.69 -7.02
CA GLU A 181 27.39 16.25 -6.89
C GLU A 181 26.97 15.77 -5.49
N ALA A 182 27.14 16.60 -4.46
CA ALA A 182 26.91 16.15 -3.08
C ALA A 182 25.45 16.24 -2.63
N TRP A 183 24.58 17.01 -3.29
CA TRP A 183 23.20 17.16 -2.87
C TRP A 183 22.20 17.06 -4.03
N ARG A 184 21.35 16.04 -3.93
CA ARG A 184 20.17 15.88 -4.78
C ARG A 184 18.96 15.67 -3.88
N MET A 185 17.82 16.22 -4.27
CA MET A 185 16.57 15.90 -3.58
C MET A 185 16.20 14.45 -3.88
N GLY A 186 16.12 13.64 -2.84
CA GLY A 186 15.75 12.24 -2.91
C GLY A 186 14.24 12.06 -3.08
N LEU A 187 13.82 11.63 -4.26
CA LEU A 187 12.43 11.28 -4.57
C LEU A 187 12.30 9.75 -4.53
N LEU A 188 11.21 9.26 -3.97
CA LEU A 188 10.90 7.84 -3.91
C LEU A 188 9.56 7.54 -4.58
N TRP A 189 9.57 6.60 -5.49
CA TRP A 189 8.37 5.94 -5.97
C TRP A 189 8.42 4.45 -5.61
N ILE A 190 7.32 3.95 -5.04
CA ILE A 190 7.11 2.51 -4.79
C ILE A 190 5.86 2.11 -5.54
N GLY A 191 5.99 1.16 -6.48
CA GLY A 191 4.90 0.79 -7.35
C GLY A 191 4.79 -0.70 -7.65
N GLU A 192 3.67 -1.06 -8.24
CA GLU A 192 3.42 -2.33 -8.90
C GLU A 192 3.36 -2.11 -10.41
N ALA A 193 3.24 -3.19 -11.20
CA ALA A 193 3.27 -3.11 -12.66
C ALA A 193 2.23 -2.15 -13.25
N ASP A 194 1.06 -2.04 -12.62
CA ASP A 194 -0.03 -1.14 -13.02
C ASP A 194 0.29 0.36 -12.83
N GLY A 195 1.21 0.69 -11.93
CA GLY A 195 1.65 2.06 -11.66
C GLY A 195 2.84 2.52 -12.52
N VAL A 196 3.49 1.61 -13.26
CA VAL A 196 4.72 1.91 -14.02
C VAL A 196 4.50 2.98 -15.09
N ALA A 197 3.42 2.90 -15.84
CA ALA A 197 3.11 3.90 -16.86
C ALA A 197 3.07 5.32 -16.29
N SER A 198 2.47 5.51 -15.13
CA SER A 198 2.33 6.82 -14.49
C SER A 198 3.66 7.45 -14.09
N ILE A 199 4.64 6.66 -13.65
CA ILE A 199 5.97 7.20 -13.30
C ILE A 199 6.80 7.46 -14.55
N ILE A 200 6.66 6.67 -15.61
CA ILE A 200 7.31 6.92 -16.91
C ILE A 200 6.77 8.23 -17.51
N GLU A 201 5.46 8.44 -17.51
CA GLU A 201 4.83 9.67 -17.99
C GLU A 201 5.28 10.92 -17.20
N LEU A 202 5.60 10.75 -15.92
CA LEU A 202 6.09 11.83 -15.06
C LEU A 202 7.57 12.18 -15.32
N ALA A 203 8.39 11.25 -15.81
CA ALA A 203 9.83 11.43 -15.94
C ALA A 203 10.25 12.69 -16.72
N PRO A 204 9.66 13.04 -17.87
CA PRO A 204 10.02 14.28 -18.59
C PRO A 204 9.73 15.55 -17.77
N GLN A 205 8.73 15.53 -16.90
CA GLN A 205 8.41 16.64 -16.01
C GLN A 205 9.46 16.77 -14.90
N LEU A 206 9.89 15.64 -14.34
CA LEU A 206 10.97 15.58 -13.34
C LEU A 206 12.31 16.01 -13.94
N GLN A 207 12.63 15.63 -15.18
CA GLN A 207 13.84 16.07 -15.85
C GLN A 207 13.87 17.60 -16.03
N ARG A 208 12.73 18.21 -16.42
CA ARG A 208 12.64 19.68 -16.50
C ARG A 208 12.84 20.33 -15.14
N LEU A 209 12.19 19.80 -14.09
CA LEU A 209 12.36 20.29 -12.73
C LEU A 209 13.80 20.10 -12.23
N GLY A 210 14.44 19.01 -12.62
CA GLY A 210 15.81 18.67 -12.25
C GLY A 210 16.84 19.71 -12.70
N ARG A 211 16.57 20.45 -13.76
CA ARG A 211 17.43 21.58 -14.20
C ARG A 211 17.38 22.76 -13.24
N GLU A 212 16.29 22.89 -12.45
CA GLU A 212 16.15 23.90 -11.42
C GLU A 212 16.64 23.39 -10.07
N ILE A 213 16.40 22.12 -9.79
CA ILE A 213 16.66 21.45 -8.51
C ILE A 213 17.18 20.05 -8.80
N PRO A 214 18.48 19.75 -8.59
CA PRO A 214 19.03 18.42 -8.84
C PRO A 214 18.24 17.33 -8.12
N LEU A 215 17.75 16.34 -8.86
CA LEU A 215 16.88 15.29 -8.36
C LEU A 215 17.56 13.91 -8.39
N ALA A 216 17.21 13.05 -7.44
CA ALA A 216 17.51 11.63 -7.48
C ALA A 216 16.19 10.85 -7.27
N LEU A 217 15.73 10.17 -8.32
CA LEU A 217 14.53 9.35 -8.27
C LEU A 217 14.91 7.89 -8.06
N ARG A 218 14.44 7.33 -6.95
CA ARG A 218 14.54 5.91 -6.66
C ARG A 218 13.18 5.26 -6.91
N CYS A 219 13.16 4.25 -7.78
CA CYS A 219 11.99 3.46 -8.10
C CYS A 219 12.13 2.05 -7.51
N LEU A 220 11.17 1.64 -6.68
CA LEU A 220 11.04 0.27 -6.18
C LEU A 220 9.81 -0.38 -6.80
N CYS A 221 10.00 -1.50 -7.50
CA CYS A 221 8.92 -2.26 -8.10
C CYS A 221 9.07 -3.75 -7.82
N ALA A 222 7.97 -4.49 -7.77
CA ALA A 222 8.03 -5.94 -7.69
C ALA A 222 8.83 -6.52 -8.87
N ALA A 223 9.61 -7.57 -8.60
CA ALA A 223 10.39 -8.24 -9.65
C ALA A 223 9.46 -8.79 -10.76
N GLY A 224 9.94 -8.75 -12.00
CA GLY A 224 9.21 -9.19 -13.19
C GLY A 224 8.89 -8.05 -14.15
N SER A 225 7.82 -8.19 -14.92
CA SER A 225 7.46 -7.29 -16.04
C SER A 225 7.41 -5.81 -15.68
N GLY A 226 7.04 -5.47 -14.45
CA GLY A 226 7.02 -4.08 -13.99
C GLY A 226 8.41 -3.47 -13.87
N LEU A 227 9.38 -4.25 -13.37
CA LEU A 227 10.77 -3.81 -13.25
C LEU A 227 11.43 -3.65 -14.62
N ASP A 228 11.15 -4.59 -15.54
CA ASP A 228 11.66 -4.55 -16.91
C ASP A 228 11.09 -3.33 -17.65
N ALA A 229 9.79 -3.08 -17.54
CA ALA A 229 9.13 -1.91 -18.13
C ALA A 229 9.67 -0.57 -17.59
N LEU A 230 10.01 -0.50 -16.29
CA LEU A 230 10.67 0.67 -15.71
C LEU A 230 12.06 0.88 -16.33
N ALA A 231 12.87 -0.19 -16.44
CA ALA A 231 14.20 -0.12 -17.00
C ALA A 231 14.19 0.27 -18.49
N GLU A 232 13.17 -0.14 -19.23
CA GLU A 232 12.97 0.21 -20.63
C GLU A 232 12.41 1.63 -20.83
N GLY A 233 11.52 2.07 -19.92
CA GLY A 233 10.79 3.33 -20.08
C GLY A 233 11.41 4.54 -19.40
N LEU A 234 12.28 4.34 -18.40
CA LEU A 234 12.98 5.42 -17.72
C LEU A 234 14.42 5.55 -18.20
N HIS A 235 14.75 6.71 -18.72
CA HIS A 235 16.11 7.01 -19.21
C HIS A 235 16.70 8.21 -18.49
N GLU A 236 18.00 8.15 -18.23
CA GLU A 236 18.79 9.29 -17.76
C GLU A 236 19.26 10.10 -18.97
N ASP A 237 18.42 11.02 -19.48
CA ASP A 237 18.82 11.90 -20.58
C ASP A 237 19.86 12.94 -20.12
N ASP A 238 19.75 13.36 -18.87
CA ASP A 238 20.63 14.33 -18.21
C ASP A 238 20.83 13.94 -16.75
N PRO A 239 21.90 13.15 -16.45
CA PRO A 239 22.18 12.69 -15.09
C PRO A 239 22.45 13.81 -14.09
N ASP A 240 22.81 15.00 -14.54
CA ASP A 240 23.02 16.15 -13.68
C ASP A 240 21.71 16.75 -13.19
N SER A 241 20.66 16.66 -14.00
CA SER A 241 19.32 17.08 -13.62
C SER A 241 18.55 16.00 -12.87
N LEU A 242 18.53 14.76 -13.36
CA LEU A 242 17.78 13.66 -12.76
C LEU A 242 18.61 12.37 -12.79
N ARG A 243 19.02 11.92 -11.62
CA ARG A 243 19.62 10.59 -11.44
C ARG A 243 18.55 9.56 -11.16
N LEU A 244 18.60 8.40 -11.82
CA LEU A 244 17.66 7.30 -11.65
C LEU A 244 18.30 6.12 -10.91
N SER A 245 17.54 5.47 -10.06
CA SER A 245 17.86 4.17 -9.47
C SER A 245 16.62 3.30 -9.50
N ILE A 246 16.72 2.12 -10.13
CA ILE A 246 15.61 1.16 -10.26
C ILE A 246 16.03 -0.11 -9.54
N GLU A 247 15.24 -0.53 -8.58
CA GLU A 247 15.55 -1.67 -7.71
C GLU A 247 14.33 -2.57 -7.55
N ALA A 248 14.56 -3.86 -7.37
CA ALA A 248 13.51 -4.78 -6.98
C ALA A 248 12.99 -4.42 -5.58
N TRP A 249 11.66 -4.36 -5.46
CA TRP A 249 11.03 -4.13 -4.18
C TRP A 249 11.31 -5.29 -3.22
N SER A 250 11.70 -4.95 -2.01
CA SER A 250 11.63 -5.82 -0.84
C SER A 250 11.25 -4.98 0.38
N PRO A 251 10.78 -5.60 1.46
CA PRO A 251 10.51 -4.89 2.70
C PRO A 251 11.70 -4.08 3.21
N ILE A 252 12.89 -4.66 3.18
CA ILE A 252 14.13 -4.02 3.63
C ILE A 252 14.48 -2.84 2.71
N ALA A 253 14.41 -3.02 1.38
CA ALA A 253 14.66 -1.96 0.41
C ALA A 253 13.66 -0.81 0.59
N SER A 254 12.37 -1.12 0.81
CA SER A 254 11.31 -0.14 1.05
C SER A 254 11.55 0.66 2.33
N ALA A 255 11.84 -0.01 3.45
CA ALA A 255 12.15 0.65 4.72
C ALA A 255 13.37 1.56 4.60
N HIS A 256 14.45 1.07 3.97
CA HIS A 256 15.66 1.87 3.73
C HIS A 256 15.38 3.07 2.82
N ALA A 257 14.64 2.89 1.72
CA ALA A 257 14.29 3.96 0.80
C ALA A 257 13.43 5.03 1.48
N LEU A 258 12.40 4.64 2.25
CA LEU A 258 11.60 5.55 3.06
C LEU A 258 12.44 6.30 4.09
N ALA A 259 13.42 5.63 4.72
CA ALA A 259 14.29 6.29 5.70
C ALA A 259 15.23 7.34 5.07
N THR A 260 15.55 7.22 3.79
CA THR A 260 16.58 8.05 3.11
C THR A 260 16.02 9.05 2.11
N CYS A 261 14.79 8.91 1.62
CA CYS A 261 14.19 9.86 0.69
C CYS A 261 13.77 11.18 1.39
N ASP A 262 13.62 12.23 0.61
CA ASP A 262 13.08 13.51 1.05
C ASP A 262 11.55 13.57 0.83
N LEU A 263 11.07 13.11 -0.33
CA LEU A 263 9.66 13.09 -0.71
C LEU A 263 9.27 11.73 -1.31
N VAL A 264 8.00 11.37 -1.14
CA VAL A 264 7.38 10.22 -1.82
C VAL A 264 6.47 10.72 -2.93
N LEU A 265 6.59 10.14 -4.12
CA LEU A 265 5.75 10.44 -5.28
C LEU A 265 4.70 9.36 -5.48
N LEU A 266 3.45 9.78 -5.63
CA LEU A 266 2.31 8.88 -5.93
C LEU A 266 1.61 9.37 -7.21
N PRO A 267 2.21 9.15 -8.41
CA PRO A 267 1.60 9.49 -9.68
C PRO A 267 0.50 8.49 -10.03
N GLY A 268 -0.56 8.97 -10.70
CA GLY A 268 -1.70 8.14 -11.07
C GLY A 268 -2.73 8.00 -9.94
N GLN A 269 -3.73 7.13 -10.17
CA GLN A 269 -4.89 6.97 -9.28
C GLN A 269 -5.15 5.49 -9.00
N THR A 270 -4.16 4.75 -8.54
CA THR A 270 -4.35 3.34 -8.19
C THR A 270 -4.80 3.19 -6.73
N PRO A 271 -5.67 2.21 -6.42
CA PRO A 271 -6.10 1.93 -5.04
C PRO A 271 -4.93 1.65 -4.09
N ALA A 272 -3.89 0.98 -4.58
CA ALA A 272 -2.69 0.66 -3.82
C ALA A 272 -1.92 1.89 -3.31
N HIS A 273 -2.20 3.08 -3.83
CA HIS A 273 -1.56 4.31 -3.36
C HIS A 273 -1.98 4.71 -1.95
N ALA A 274 -3.16 4.31 -1.47
CA ALA A 274 -3.59 4.60 -0.10
C ALA A 274 -2.63 3.97 0.93
N SER A 275 -2.29 2.69 0.78
CA SER A 275 -1.35 2.02 1.68
C SER A 275 0.06 2.62 1.62
N ARG A 276 0.50 3.06 0.44
CA ARG A 276 1.79 3.74 0.26
C ARG A 276 1.81 5.12 0.89
N LEU A 277 0.71 5.87 0.79
CA LEU A 277 0.55 7.14 1.48
C LEU A 277 0.61 6.95 3.01
N ILE A 278 -0.11 5.94 3.55
CA ILE A 278 -0.06 5.58 4.96
C ILE A 278 1.39 5.28 5.39
N ALA A 279 2.12 4.46 4.62
CA ALA A 279 3.51 4.11 4.92
C ALA A 279 4.43 5.33 4.87
N ALA A 280 4.29 6.20 3.87
CA ALA A 280 5.07 7.44 3.75
C ALA A 280 4.83 8.36 4.95
N LEU A 281 3.57 8.63 5.29
CA LEU A 281 3.20 9.49 6.40
C LEU A 281 3.66 8.92 7.75
N TRP A 282 3.53 7.60 7.97
CA TRP A 282 4.06 6.93 9.16
C TRP A 282 5.57 7.06 9.27
N ALA A 283 6.28 6.90 8.16
CA ALA A 283 7.73 7.11 8.09
C ALA A 283 8.15 8.59 8.22
N GLY A 284 7.20 9.52 8.39
CA GLY A 284 7.49 10.96 8.47
C GLY A 284 7.99 11.52 7.13
N ARG A 285 7.55 10.95 6.01
CA ARG A 285 7.88 11.42 4.66
C ARG A 285 6.68 12.11 4.03
N PHE A 286 6.91 13.33 3.56
CA PHE A 286 5.86 14.07 2.89
C PHE A 286 5.61 13.48 1.51
N ALA A 287 4.35 13.31 1.15
CA ALA A 287 3.95 12.76 -0.13
C ALA A 287 3.42 13.85 -1.07
N VAL A 288 3.78 13.71 -2.34
CA VAL A 288 3.25 14.52 -3.45
C VAL A 288 2.47 13.57 -4.34
N CYS A 289 1.17 13.78 -4.43
CA CYS A 289 0.22 12.81 -4.98
C CYS A 289 -0.63 13.41 -6.09
N HIS A 290 -0.97 12.61 -7.12
CA HIS A 290 -2.13 12.94 -7.94
C HIS A 290 -3.41 12.82 -7.10
N SER A 291 -4.43 13.60 -7.48
CA SER A 291 -5.74 13.52 -6.83
C SER A 291 -6.32 12.12 -6.96
N SER A 292 -6.78 11.55 -5.85
CA SER A 292 -7.38 10.22 -5.82
C SER A 292 -8.46 10.14 -4.74
N PRO A 293 -9.61 9.53 -5.04
CA PRO A 293 -10.67 9.35 -4.06
C PRO A 293 -10.30 8.37 -2.93
N TYR A 294 -9.26 7.56 -3.14
CA TYR A 294 -8.80 6.59 -2.13
C TYR A 294 -8.05 7.22 -0.97
N TYR A 295 -7.65 8.51 -1.06
CA TYR A 295 -6.89 9.15 0.00
C TYR A 295 -7.74 9.66 1.16
N GLU A 296 -9.01 10.01 0.92
CA GLU A 296 -9.93 10.53 1.95
C GLU A 296 -9.24 11.52 2.92
N ALA A 297 -9.33 11.24 4.24
CA ALA A 297 -8.70 12.06 5.25
C ALA A 297 -7.17 12.14 5.15
N LEU A 298 -6.51 11.19 4.49
CA LEU A 298 -5.05 11.21 4.34
C LEU A 298 -4.57 12.32 3.38
N GLY A 299 -5.42 12.74 2.43
CA GLY A 299 -5.09 13.78 1.46
C GLY A 299 -4.78 15.15 2.09
N GLU A 300 -5.31 15.43 3.28
CA GLU A 300 -5.00 16.68 4.01
C GLU A 300 -3.55 16.75 4.50
N PHE A 301 -2.89 15.62 4.65
CA PHE A 301 -1.50 15.50 5.14
C PHE A 301 -0.45 15.48 4.04
N ALA A 302 -0.87 15.43 2.78
CA ALA A 302 -0.02 15.40 1.60
C ALA A 302 -0.23 16.66 0.75
N TRP A 303 0.56 16.83 -0.29
CA TRP A 303 0.18 17.69 -1.40
C TRP A 303 -0.59 16.85 -2.42
N VAL A 304 -1.77 17.31 -2.79
CA VAL A 304 -2.64 16.60 -3.74
C VAL A 304 -3.00 17.54 -4.88
N GLY A 305 -2.66 17.16 -6.11
CA GLY A 305 -2.93 17.97 -7.30
C GLY A 305 -2.62 17.22 -8.59
N ASN A 306 -2.68 17.93 -9.72
CA ASN A 306 -2.44 17.32 -11.04
C ASN A 306 -1.01 17.55 -11.56
N ASP A 307 -0.26 18.51 -10.99
CA ASP A 307 1.12 18.80 -11.37
C ASP A 307 2.07 18.46 -10.22
N LEU A 308 2.68 17.28 -10.26
CA LEU A 308 3.57 16.83 -9.18
C LEU A 308 4.84 17.68 -9.08
N ALA A 309 5.30 18.30 -10.16
CA ALA A 309 6.44 19.22 -10.11
C ALA A 309 6.08 20.50 -9.33
N GLU A 310 4.85 21.01 -9.47
CA GLU A 310 4.34 22.08 -8.62
C GLU A 310 4.30 21.63 -7.15
N GLY A 311 3.83 20.42 -6.89
CA GLY A 311 3.80 19.86 -5.53
C GLY A 311 5.18 19.76 -4.89
N ILE A 312 6.20 19.38 -5.65
CA ILE A 312 7.60 19.35 -5.19
C ILE A 312 8.08 20.77 -4.87
N ARG A 313 7.83 21.75 -5.77
CA ARG A 313 8.20 23.15 -5.52
C ARG A 313 7.48 23.72 -4.29
N TRP A 314 6.18 23.38 -4.14
CA TRP A 314 5.39 23.77 -2.98
C TRP A 314 5.98 23.23 -1.69
N ALA A 315 6.31 21.94 -1.64
CA ALA A 315 6.90 21.32 -0.46
C ALA A 315 8.23 21.97 -0.05
N LEU A 316 9.06 22.37 -1.03
CA LEU A 316 10.32 23.07 -0.77
C LEU A 316 10.12 24.49 -0.26
N SER A 317 9.10 25.19 -0.75
CA SER A 317 8.83 26.58 -0.37
C SER A 317 8.04 26.70 0.94
N HIS A 318 7.42 25.61 1.44
CA HIS A 318 6.60 25.58 2.64
C HIS A 318 7.06 24.57 3.70
N PRO A 319 8.35 24.55 4.09
CA PRO A 319 8.89 23.50 4.96
C PRO A 319 8.22 23.46 6.33
N GLU A 320 7.77 24.58 6.89
CA GLU A 320 7.06 24.67 8.16
C GLU A 320 5.70 23.96 8.08
N GLU A 321 4.96 24.19 6.99
CA GLU A 321 3.67 23.56 6.77
C GLU A 321 3.81 22.06 6.52
N VAL A 322 4.82 21.64 5.74
CA VAL A 322 5.15 20.25 5.53
C VAL A 322 5.38 19.54 6.88
N LEU A 323 6.20 20.13 7.77
CA LEU A 323 6.45 19.56 9.09
C LEU A 323 5.18 19.50 9.95
N ALA A 324 4.38 20.56 9.94
CA ALA A 324 3.12 20.59 10.69
C ALA A 324 2.11 19.56 10.19
N ARG A 325 2.03 19.33 8.87
CA ARG A 325 1.19 18.27 8.29
C ARG A 325 1.70 16.89 8.66
N LEU A 326 3.01 16.65 8.62
CA LEU A 326 3.61 15.37 9.00
C LEU A 326 3.40 15.05 10.49
N ASP A 327 3.44 16.03 11.38
CA ASP A 327 3.12 15.85 12.80
C ASP A 327 1.70 15.32 13.00
N ARG A 328 0.72 16.02 12.40
CA ARG A 328 -0.68 15.57 12.45
C ARG A 328 -0.90 14.24 11.77
N ALA A 329 -0.21 14.01 10.63
CA ALA A 329 -0.29 12.76 9.90
C ALA A 329 0.17 11.57 10.73
N GLN A 330 1.33 11.67 11.38
CA GLN A 330 1.85 10.59 12.21
C GLN A 330 0.95 10.29 13.40
N ASP A 331 0.34 11.31 14.01
CA ASP A 331 -0.62 11.12 15.10
C ASP A 331 -1.92 10.47 14.60
N TYR A 332 -2.40 10.88 13.42
CA TYR A 332 -3.58 10.27 12.78
C TYR A 332 -3.32 8.81 12.41
N VAL A 333 -2.22 8.55 11.68
CA VAL A 333 -1.84 7.19 11.24
C VAL A 333 -1.59 6.29 12.45
N GLY A 334 -0.89 6.78 13.48
CA GLY A 334 -0.65 6.02 14.70
C GLY A 334 -1.91 5.69 15.50
N ARG A 335 -2.99 6.44 15.33
CA ARG A 335 -4.28 6.18 15.98
C ARG A 335 -5.19 5.29 15.14
N VAL A 336 -5.34 5.59 13.84
CA VAL A 336 -6.32 4.95 12.95
C VAL A 336 -5.75 3.71 12.26
N HIS A 337 -4.50 3.81 11.82
CA HIS A 337 -3.82 2.79 11.02
C HIS A 337 -2.81 1.96 11.82
N ALA A 338 -2.79 2.10 13.15
CA ALA A 338 -1.97 1.21 13.98
C ALA A 338 -2.45 -0.25 13.83
N PRO A 339 -1.53 -1.22 13.68
CA PRO A 339 -1.91 -2.62 13.51
C PRO A 339 -2.88 -3.11 14.57
N ALA A 340 -2.69 -2.75 15.84
CA ALA A 340 -3.60 -3.11 16.92
C ALA A 340 -4.99 -2.44 16.81
N ALA A 341 -5.09 -1.22 16.25
CA ALA A 341 -6.39 -0.57 16.02
C ALA A 341 -7.15 -1.28 14.90
N VAL A 342 -6.46 -1.60 13.81
CA VAL A 342 -7.03 -2.35 12.68
C VAL A 342 -7.46 -3.75 13.10
N ALA A 343 -6.65 -4.46 13.88
CA ALA A 343 -7.01 -5.78 14.41
C ALA A 343 -8.26 -5.73 15.29
N ARG A 344 -8.42 -4.69 16.13
CA ARG A 344 -9.67 -4.49 16.90
C ARG A 344 -10.89 -4.27 16.00
N GLY A 345 -10.73 -3.51 14.91
CA GLY A 345 -11.79 -3.36 13.90
C GLY A 345 -12.21 -4.70 13.30
N TRP A 346 -11.26 -5.55 12.95
CA TRP A 346 -11.56 -6.92 12.49
C TRP A 346 -12.30 -7.73 13.53
N ILE A 347 -11.89 -7.70 14.80
CA ILE A 347 -12.55 -8.42 15.89
C ILE A 347 -14.00 -7.96 16.07
N GLU A 348 -14.28 -6.67 15.96
CA GLU A 348 -15.66 -6.15 16.02
C GLU A 348 -16.53 -6.72 14.90
N ILE A 349 -15.99 -6.84 13.67
CA ILE A 349 -16.72 -7.45 12.56
C ILE A 349 -16.90 -8.95 12.78
N PHE A 350 -15.88 -9.67 13.21
CA PHE A 350 -15.99 -11.11 13.48
C PHE A 350 -17.05 -11.42 14.54
N ARG A 351 -17.21 -10.56 15.56
CA ARG A 351 -18.27 -10.71 16.57
C ARG A 351 -19.68 -10.50 16.03
N LYS A 352 -19.84 -9.78 14.91
CA LYS A 352 -21.14 -9.56 14.28
C LYS A 352 -21.61 -10.76 13.46
N ILE A 353 -20.70 -11.62 13.04
CA ILE A 353 -20.97 -12.77 12.14
C ILE A 353 -20.86 -14.13 12.86
N ALA A 354 -20.29 -14.18 14.06
CA ALA A 354 -20.23 -15.36 14.92
C ALA A 354 -21.53 -15.53 15.72
#